data_b25b9cf800d872d6398899745e84d512
#
_entry.id   b25b9cf800d872d6398899745e84d512
#
_cell.length_a   1.000
_cell.length_b   1.000
_cell.length_c   1.000
_cell.angle_alpha   90.00
_cell.angle_beta   90.00
_cell.angle_gamma   90.00
#
_symmetry.space_group_name_H-M   'P 1'
#
loop_
_entity.id
_entity.type
_entity.pdbx_description
1 polymer ?
#
loop_
_entity_poly.entity_id
_entity_poly.type
_entity_poly.pdbx_seq_one_letter_code
_entity_poly.pdbx_strand_id
1 'polypeptide(L)'
;PVEAEPVAEAPVEESPVEAEPVAEAPVEEVVQEVVEEVVDMKKESSLAFISGVLSIAVFTFIFAFLTPKNQSISIVESSLNNTISVSADVIKGAEIYSELNCQSCHTQNVRTLIPDTQNGKVLSNKYANKALIKNIGNIRLGPDLSTNSLREPTNNAQWLGRYLTDSSSVNREIPHPNYEFLNDQDLDYLVTYLLSLGE
;
A
#
# COMPACT_ATOMS: atom_id res chain seq x y z
N PRO A 1 -14.32 -4.86 34.72
CA PRO A 1 -13.72 -3.73 35.36
C PRO A 1 -12.28 -4.10 35.70
N VAL A 2 -11.36 -3.52 34.95
CA VAL A 2 -9.91 -3.66 35.21
C VAL A 2 -9.54 -2.38 35.98
N GLU A 3 -9.16 -2.57 37.21
CA GLU A 3 -8.69 -1.55 38.14
C GLU A 3 -7.28 -1.14 37.74
N ALA A 4 -7.05 0.15 37.50
CA ALA A 4 -5.73 0.68 37.18
C ALA A 4 -5.00 0.99 38.49
N GLU A 5 -3.84 0.38 38.71
CA GLU A 5 -2.95 0.69 39.79
C GLU A 5 -2.20 2.01 39.55
N PRO A 6 -2.01 2.85 40.59
CA PRO A 6 -1.31 4.12 40.44
C PRO A 6 0.21 3.91 40.40
N VAL A 7 0.83 4.54 39.39
CA VAL A 7 2.30 4.63 39.26
C VAL A 7 2.83 5.59 40.33
N ALA A 8 3.71 5.11 41.21
CA ALA A 8 4.39 5.88 42.21
C ALA A 8 5.49 6.75 41.55
N GLU A 9 5.39 8.06 41.78
CA GLU A 9 6.44 9.04 41.48
C GLU A 9 7.62 8.85 42.43
N ALA A 10 8.82 8.65 41.87
CA ALA A 10 10.08 8.65 42.62
C ALA A 10 10.53 10.10 42.84
N PRO A 11 11.02 10.47 44.07
CA PRO A 11 11.50 11.81 44.34
C PRO A 11 12.84 12.08 43.64
N VAL A 12 12.92 13.24 42.99
CA VAL A 12 14.16 13.78 42.43
C VAL A 12 14.99 14.35 43.57
N GLU A 13 16.13 13.74 43.87
CA GLU A 13 17.15 14.28 44.77
C GLU A 13 17.89 15.42 44.06
N GLU A 14 17.66 16.66 44.53
CA GLU A 14 18.48 17.81 44.17
C GLU A 14 19.82 17.75 44.94
N SER A 15 20.91 17.48 44.22
CA SER A 15 22.26 17.68 44.75
C SER A 15 22.64 19.16 44.63
N PRO A 16 23.15 19.79 45.71
CA PRO A 16 23.62 21.18 45.64
C PRO A 16 24.94 21.23 44.86
N VAL A 17 24.94 22.00 43.78
CA VAL A 17 26.17 22.35 43.04
C VAL A 17 26.93 23.38 43.83
N GLU A 18 28.06 22.97 44.40
CA GLU A 18 29.05 23.82 45.07
C GLU A 18 29.76 24.65 43.99
N ALA A 19 29.58 25.97 44.06
CA ALA A 19 30.19 26.89 43.12
C ALA A 19 31.66 27.14 43.52
N GLU A 20 32.59 26.60 42.75
CA GLU A 20 33.99 26.99 42.78
C GLU A 20 34.16 28.41 42.18
N PRO A 21 35.01 29.27 42.78
CA PRO A 21 35.22 30.60 42.25
C PRO A 21 36.02 30.57 40.94
N VAL A 22 35.38 31.00 39.88
CA VAL A 22 36.03 31.22 38.59
C VAL A 22 36.99 32.37 38.69
N ALA A 23 38.30 32.09 38.53
CA ALA A 23 39.32 33.12 38.43
C ALA A 23 39.06 33.96 37.16
N GLU A 24 38.88 35.27 37.33
CA GLU A 24 38.75 36.23 36.25
C GLU A 24 40.05 36.28 35.45
N ALA A 25 40.09 35.58 34.30
CA ALA A 25 41.09 35.84 33.27
C ALA A 25 40.69 37.14 32.53
N PRO A 26 41.66 37.99 32.11
CA PRO A 26 41.33 39.28 31.52
C PRO A 26 40.56 39.10 30.19
N VAL A 27 39.36 39.67 30.21
CA VAL A 27 38.34 39.55 29.11
C VAL A 27 38.86 40.12 27.77
N GLU A 28 39.88 40.99 27.80
CA GLU A 28 40.44 41.59 26.59
C GLU A 28 41.24 40.64 25.71
N GLU A 29 41.95 39.66 26.30
CA GLU A 29 42.75 38.71 25.53
C GLU A 29 41.87 37.65 24.81
N VAL A 30 40.78 37.22 25.46
CA VAL A 30 39.81 36.26 24.88
C VAL A 30 38.99 36.90 23.77
N VAL A 31 38.68 38.19 23.86
CA VAL A 31 37.94 38.92 22.82
C VAL A 31 38.79 39.13 21.57
N GLN A 32 40.11 39.32 21.68
CA GLN A 32 40.98 39.44 20.52
C GLN A 32 41.18 38.11 19.80
N GLU A 33 41.32 36.99 20.53
CA GLU A 33 41.46 35.66 19.91
C GLU A 33 40.18 35.21 19.21
N VAL A 34 39.01 35.49 19.80
CA VAL A 34 37.71 35.17 19.15
C VAL A 34 37.44 36.05 17.94
N VAL A 35 37.90 37.32 17.94
CA VAL A 35 37.72 38.20 16.78
C VAL A 35 38.66 37.82 15.63
N GLU A 36 39.89 37.36 15.89
CA GLU A 36 40.78 36.85 14.85
C GLU A 36 40.26 35.53 14.23
N GLU A 37 39.70 34.64 15.04
CA GLU A 37 39.12 33.37 14.53
C GLU A 37 37.87 33.61 13.68
N VAL A 38 37.06 34.63 13.98
CA VAL A 38 35.88 35.01 13.19
C VAL A 38 36.24 35.71 11.89
N VAL A 39 37.40 36.36 11.79
CA VAL A 39 37.83 37.07 10.57
C VAL A 39 38.42 36.13 9.51
N ASP A 40 38.90 34.96 9.90
CA ASP A 40 39.37 33.95 8.94
C ASP A 40 38.31 32.95 8.43
N MET A 41 37.04 33.24 8.69
CA MET A 41 35.96 32.55 7.95
C MET A 41 36.13 32.88 6.48
N LYS A 42 36.74 31.95 5.75
CA LYS A 42 36.96 31.94 4.30
C LYS A 42 35.69 32.47 3.64
N LYS A 43 35.80 33.62 2.99
CA LYS A 43 34.68 34.27 2.30
C LYS A 43 34.09 33.29 1.32
N GLU A 44 33.03 32.58 1.77
CA GLU A 44 32.36 31.58 0.95
C GLU A 44 31.86 32.25 -0.31
N SER A 45 32.26 31.74 -1.46
CA SER A 45 31.84 32.27 -2.72
C SER A 45 30.32 32.03 -2.88
N SER A 46 29.52 33.09 -2.91
CA SER A 46 28.08 33.00 -3.18
C SER A 46 27.78 32.16 -4.43
N LEU A 47 28.70 32.15 -5.40
CA LEU A 47 28.64 31.30 -6.58
C LEU A 47 28.75 29.80 -6.25
N ALA A 48 29.63 29.43 -5.33
CA ALA A 48 29.79 28.03 -4.92
C ALA A 48 28.54 27.53 -4.19
N PHE A 49 27.97 28.38 -3.31
CA PHE A 49 26.70 28.09 -2.61
C PHE A 49 25.53 27.93 -3.59
N ILE A 50 25.34 28.86 -4.52
CA ILE A 50 24.27 28.81 -5.52
C ILE A 50 24.45 27.57 -6.42
N SER A 51 25.66 27.26 -6.84
CA SER A 51 25.94 26.09 -7.66
C SER A 51 25.64 24.78 -6.91
N GLY A 52 25.94 24.72 -5.61
CA GLY A 52 25.58 23.59 -4.75
C GLY A 52 24.08 23.39 -4.62
N VAL A 53 23.35 24.45 -4.34
CA VAL A 53 21.87 24.42 -4.25
C VAL A 53 21.24 24.00 -5.61
N LEU A 54 21.74 24.57 -6.72
CA LEU A 54 21.28 24.21 -8.04
C LEU A 54 21.54 22.74 -8.38
N SER A 55 22.73 22.24 -8.03
CA SER A 55 23.10 20.84 -8.23
C SER A 55 22.19 19.88 -7.46
N ILE A 56 21.89 20.19 -6.20
CA ILE A 56 20.95 19.41 -5.39
C ILE A 56 19.54 19.45 -5.99
N ALA A 57 19.09 20.62 -6.44
CA ALA A 57 17.77 20.77 -7.05
C ALA A 57 17.66 19.94 -8.35
N VAL A 58 18.68 19.98 -9.22
CA VAL A 58 18.72 19.17 -10.44
C VAL A 58 18.79 17.68 -10.12
N PHE A 59 19.61 17.29 -9.18
CA PHE A 59 19.70 15.89 -8.74
C PHE A 59 18.36 15.39 -8.20
N THR A 60 17.73 16.16 -7.33
CA THR A 60 16.41 15.82 -6.77
C THR A 60 15.36 15.72 -7.86
N PHE A 61 15.34 16.64 -8.81
CA PHE A 61 14.42 16.58 -9.94
C PHE A 61 14.60 15.33 -10.80
N ILE A 62 15.84 14.95 -11.11
CA ILE A 62 16.13 13.75 -11.89
C ILE A 62 15.68 12.49 -11.14
N PHE A 63 16.06 12.35 -9.86
CA PHE A 63 15.79 11.13 -9.11
C PHE A 63 14.36 11.03 -8.56
N ALA A 64 13.72 12.15 -8.21
CA ALA A 64 12.36 12.16 -7.69
C ALA A 64 11.29 12.20 -8.79
N PHE A 65 11.61 12.73 -9.98
CA PHE A 65 10.63 12.89 -11.05
C PHE A 65 10.95 12.06 -12.29
N LEU A 66 12.13 12.22 -12.88
CA LEU A 66 12.43 11.60 -14.17
C LEU A 66 12.62 10.08 -14.04
N THR A 67 13.31 9.63 -13.02
CA THR A 67 13.56 8.19 -12.83
C THR A 67 12.27 7.41 -12.57
N PRO A 68 11.40 7.78 -11.60
CA PRO A 68 10.14 7.09 -11.36
C PRO A 68 9.19 7.15 -12.55
N LYS A 69 9.15 8.31 -13.25
CA LYS A 69 8.31 8.45 -14.44
C LYS A 69 8.73 7.48 -15.56
N ASN A 70 10.02 7.38 -15.84
CA ASN A 70 10.52 6.47 -16.88
C ASN A 70 10.30 5.00 -16.50
N GLN A 71 10.53 4.64 -15.23
CA GLN A 71 10.27 3.28 -14.73
C GLN A 71 8.77 2.94 -14.81
N SER A 72 7.90 3.87 -14.43
CA SER A 72 6.45 3.66 -14.51
C SER A 72 5.99 3.43 -15.95
N ILE A 73 6.51 4.21 -16.91
CA ILE A 73 6.20 4.05 -18.34
C ILE A 73 6.64 2.68 -18.83
N SER A 74 7.87 2.26 -18.53
CA SER A 74 8.38 0.95 -18.96
C SER A 74 7.62 -0.23 -18.37
N ILE A 75 7.19 -0.12 -17.11
CA ILE A 75 6.36 -1.14 -16.46
C ILE A 75 4.98 -1.21 -17.13
N VAL A 76 4.36 -0.06 -17.40
CA VAL A 76 3.05 0.00 -18.06
C VAL A 76 3.14 -0.55 -19.49
N GLU A 77 4.16 -0.18 -20.26
CA GLU A 77 4.36 -0.70 -21.62
C GLU A 77 4.61 -2.20 -21.63
N SER A 78 5.44 -2.71 -20.73
CA SER A 78 5.67 -4.15 -20.62
C SER A 78 4.42 -4.91 -20.19
N SER A 79 3.60 -4.31 -19.33
CA SER A 79 2.30 -4.86 -18.92
C SER A 79 1.28 -4.86 -20.06
N LEU A 80 1.23 -3.78 -20.85
CA LEU A 80 0.35 -3.70 -22.02
C LEU A 80 0.74 -4.69 -23.12
N ASN A 81 2.04 -4.88 -23.36
CA ASN A 81 2.54 -5.85 -24.34
C ASN A 81 2.34 -7.31 -23.91
N ASN A 82 2.27 -7.56 -22.60
CA ASN A 82 1.94 -8.86 -22.01
C ASN A 82 0.45 -8.96 -21.64
N THR A 83 -0.43 -8.16 -22.22
CA THR A 83 -1.85 -8.19 -21.92
C THR A 83 -2.39 -9.56 -22.32
N ILE A 84 -2.67 -10.40 -21.34
CA ILE A 84 -3.44 -11.62 -21.53
C ILE A 84 -4.77 -11.18 -22.13
N SER A 85 -5.11 -11.71 -23.29
CA SER A 85 -6.39 -11.42 -23.91
C SER A 85 -7.49 -11.98 -23.02
N VAL A 86 -8.14 -11.12 -22.28
CA VAL A 86 -9.27 -11.47 -21.41
C VAL A 86 -10.51 -11.56 -22.30
N SER A 87 -11.29 -12.63 -22.18
CA SER A 87 -12.51 -12.80 -22.98
C SER A 87 -13.54 -11.72 -22.66
N ALA A 88 -14.42 -11.42 -23.63
CA ALA A 88 -15.48 -10.43 -23.44
C ALA A 88 -16.42 -10.79 -22.27
N ASP A 89 -16.68 -12.08 -22.08
CA ASP A 89 -17.55 -12.57 -21.02
C ASP A 89 -16.95 -12.34 -19.63
N VAL A 90 -15.63 -12.54 -19.48
CA VAL A 90 -14.90 -12.24 -18.25
C VAL A 90 -14.93 -10.73 -17.95
N ILE A 91 -14.81 -9.88 -18.98
CA ILE A 91 -14.91 -8.42 -18.80
C ILE A 91 -16.31 -8.03 -18.34
N LYS A 92 -17.35 -8.61 -18.95
CA LYS A 92 -18.74 -8.40 -18.51
C LYS A 92 -18.98 -8.85 -17.07
N GLY A 93 -18.50 -10.04 -16.72
CA GLY A 93 -18.58 -10.52 -15.35
C GLY A 93 -17.82 -9.63 -14.36
N ALA A 94 -16.69 -9.06 -14.77
CA ALA A 94 -15.93 -8.10 -13.97
C ALA A 94 -16.68 -6.76 -13.77
N GLU A 95 -17.43 -6.30 -14.76
CA GLU A 95 -18.32 -5.13 -14.64
C GLU A 95 -19.42 -5.42 -13.63
N ILE A 96 -20.12 -6.55 -13.75
CA ILE A 96 -21.17 -6.97 -12.81
C ILE A 96 -20.62 -7.10 -11.38
N TYR A 97 -19.46 -7.73 -11.22
CA TYR A 97 -18.77 -7.82 -9.92
C TYR A 97 -18.55 -6.45 -9.27
N SER A 98 -18.14 -5.46 -10.09
CA SER A 98 -17.96 -4.07 -9.66
C SER A 98 -19.28 -3.37 -9.32
N GLU A 99 -20.34 -3.57 -10.10
CA GLU A 99 -21.66 -2.99 -9.89
C GLU A 99 -22.31 -3.52 -8.62
N LEU A 100 -22.14 -4.80 -8.34
CA LEU A 100 -22.59 -5.45 -7.10
C LEU A 100 -21.72 -5.10 -5.88
N ASN A 101 -20.64 -4.34 -6.09
CA ASN A 101 -19.73 -3.89 -5.05
C ASN A 101 -19.06 -5.03 -4.26
N CYS A 102 -18.80 -6.17 -4.89
CA CYS A 102 -18.19 -7.34 -4.25
C CYS A 102 -16.80 -7.06 -3.68
N GLN A 103 -16.05 -6.14 -4.32
CA GLN A 103 -14.73 -5.68 -3.88
C GLN A 103 -14.75 -4.92 -2.55
N SER A 104 -15.91 -4.53 -2.03
CA SER A 104 -16.02 -3.94 -0.70
C SER A 104 -15.77 -4.94 0.44
N CYS A 105 -16.01 -6.22 0.18
CA CYS A 105 -15.84 -7.31 1.13
C CYS A 105 -14.74 -8.31 0.74
N HIS A 106 -14.44 -8.41 -0.55
CA HIS A 106 -13.47 -9.37 -1.09
C HIS A 106 -12.25 -8.68 -1.70
N THR A 107 -11.08 -9.28 -1.53
CA THR A 107 -9.86 -8.91 -2.26
C THR A 107 -9.54 -9.93 -3.34
N GLN A 108 -8.77 -9.49 -4.34
CA GLN A 108 -8.24 -10.34 -5.41
C GLN A 108 -6.72 -10.19 -5.53
N ASN A 109 -6.04 -10.10 -4.39
CA ASN A 109 -4.59 -9.99 -4.31
C ASN A 109 -4.06 -10.77 -3.11
N VAL A 110 -2.96 -11.46 -3.32
CA VAL A 110 -2.24 -12.17 -2.26
C VAL A 110 -1.45 -11.15 -1.42
N ARG A 111 -1.51 -11.25 -0.09
CA ARG A 111 -0.73 -10.37 0.79
C ARG A 111 0.73 -10.77 0.82
N THR A 112 1.64 -9.79 0.71
CA THR A 112 3.08 -10.03 0.59
C THR A 112 3.77 -10.46 1.88
N LEU A 113 3.24 -10.08 3.04
CA LEU A 113 3.92 -10.23 4.35
C LEU A 113 3.30 -11.30 5.25
N ILE A 114 2.45 -12.16 4.74
CA ILE A 114 1.71 -13.15 5.51
C ILE A 114 1.78 -14.49 4.76
N PRO A 115 1.45 -15.62 5.42
CA PRO A 115 1.37 -16.95 4.80
C PRO A 115 0.57 -17.03 3.49
N ASP A 116 -0.17 -15.98 3.14
CA ASP A 116 -0.89 -15.86 1.87
C ASP A 116 0.02 -16.00 0.63
N THR A 117 1.31 -15.70 0.73
CA THR A 117 2.27 -15.81 -0.39
C THR A 117 2.38 -17.22 -0.96
N GLN A 118 2.01 -18.23 -0.19
CA GLN A 118 1.91 -19.60 -0.66
C GLN A 118 0.78 -19.82 -1.67
N ASN A 119 -0.19 -18.89 -1.70
CA ASN A 119 -1.35 -18.98 -2.59
C ASN A 119 -1.08 -18.42 -4.00
N GLY A 120 0.13 -17.94 -4.28
CA GLY A 120 0.52 -17.50 -5.61
C GLY A 120 1.08 -16.08 -5.69
N LYS A 121 0.99 -15.46 -6.85
CA LYS A 121 1.49 -14.11 -7.10
C LYS A 121 0.66 -13.05 -6.39
N VAL A 122 1.31 -12.01 -5.86
CA VAL A 122 0.65 -10.89 -5.19
C VAL A 122 -0.41 -10.25 -6.07
N LEU A 123 -0.13 -10.09 -7.35
CA LEU A 123 -1.06 -9.58 -8.33
C LEU A 123 -0.86 -10.29 -9.67
N SER A 124 -1.96 -10.74 -10.28
CA SER A 124 -1.91 -11.34 -11.62
C SER A 124 -1.76 -10.26 -12.69
N ASN A 125 -1.05 -10.58 -13.79
CA ASN A 125 -0.86 -9.69 -14.93
C ASN A 125 -2.17 -9.26 -15.59
N LYS A 126 -3.27 -10.02 -15.42
CA LYS A 126 -4.60 -9.66 -15.94
C LYS A 126 -5.11 -8.31 -15.40
N TYR A 127 -4.65 -7.88 -14.22
CA TYR A 127 -5.02 -6.58 -13.65
C TYR A 127 -4.34 -5.38 -14.34
N ALA A 128 -3.47 -5.59 -15.32
CA ALA A 128 -3.07 -4.54 -16.26
C ALA A 128 -4.27 -4.05 -17.09
N ASN A 129 -5.33 -4.85 -17.24
CA ASN A 129 -6.58 -4.42 -17.86
C ASN A 129 -7.35 -3.49 -16.91
N LYS A 130 -7.69 -2.29 -17.39
CA LYS A 130 -8.41 -1.26 -16.62
C LYS A 130 -9.79 -1.73 -16.11
N ALA A 131 -10.44 -2.63 -16.82
CA ALA A 131 -11.72 -3.17 -16.39
C ALA A 131 -11.61 -4.05 -15.14
N LEU A 132 -10.46 -4.70 -14.94
CA LEU A 132 -10.24 -5.63 -13.84
C LEU A 132 -9.61 -4.98 -12.60
N ILE A 133 -8.77 -3.95 -12.79
CA ILE A 133 -7.99 -3.36 -11.70
C ILE A 133 -8.86 -2.78 -10.57
N LYS A 134 -10.05 -2.28 -10.89
CA LYS A 134 -11.00 -1.74 -9.93
C LYS A 134 -11.58 -2.80 -8.98
N ASN A 135 -11.48 -4.07 -9.35
CA ASN A 135 -12.07 -5.21 -8.63
C ASN A 135 -11.12 -5.83 -7.59
N ILE A 136 -9.87 -5.33 -7.47
CA ILE A 136 -8.86 -5.89 -6.56
C ILE A 136 -9.34 -5.90 -5.10
N GLY A 137 -10.06 -4.86 -4.67
CA GLY A 137 -10.51 -4.71 -3.29
C GLY A 137 -9.37 -4.38 -2.31
N ASN A 138 -9.72 -3.75 -1.20
CA ASN A 138 -8.77 -3.34 -0.15
C ASN A 138 -9.12 -3.95 1.22
N ILE A 139 -10.38 -4.29 1.42
CA ILE A 139 -10.91 -4.84 2.68
C ILE A 139 -11.26 -6.30 2.46
N ARG A 140 -10.97 -7.12 3.45
CA ARG A 140 -11.21 -8.56 3.42
C ARG A 140 -12.14 -8.94 4.58
N LEU A 141 -13.44 -8.70 4.39
CA LEU A 141 -14.51 -9.22 5.27
C LEU A 141 -14.86 -10.66 4.87
N GLY A 142 -14.88 -10.93 3.56
CA GLY A 142 -14.94 -12.27 2.99
C GLY A 142 -13.54 -12.79 2.64
N PRO A 143 -13.45 -14.02 2.09
CA PRO A 143 -12.18 -14.60 1.64
C PRO A 143 -11.58 -13.82 0.47
N ASP A 144 -10.27 -13.94 0.31
CA ASP A 144 -9.59 -13.54 -0.92
C ASP A 144 -9.99 -14.44 -2.09
N LEU A 145 -10.29 -13.84 -3.22
CA LEU A 145 -10.76 -14.53 -4.42
C LEU A 145 -9.66 -14.72 -5.48
N SER A 146 -8.43 -14.28 -5.23
CA SER A 146 -7.34 -14.35 -6.23
C SER A 146 -7.07 -15.75 -6.77
N THR A 147 -7.38 -16.77 -5.99
CA THR A 147 -7.22 -18.19 -6.33
C THR A 147 -8.55 -18.95 -6.32
N ASN A 148 -9.65 -18.26 -6.63
CA ASN A 148 -10.99 -18.82 -6.49
C ASN A 148 -11.19 -20.10 -7.33
N SER A 149 -10.72 -20.13 -8.58
CA SER A 149 -10.83 -21.29 -9.45
C SER A 149 -9.95 -22.48 -9.07
N LEU A 150 -8.99 -22.28 -8.17
CA LEU A 150 -8.08 -23.34 -7.73
C LEU A 150 -8.54 -24.06 -6.44
N ARG A 151 -9.65 -23.63 -5.86
CA ARG A 151 -10.14 -24.14 -4.57
C ARG A 151 -11.52 -24.77 -4.69
N GLU A 152 -11.71 -25.90 -4.04
CA GLU A 152 -13.03 -26.46 -3.85
C GLU A 152 -13.74 -25.78 -2.66
N PRO A 153 -15.05 -25.58 -2.77
CA PRO A 153 -15.94 -25.88 -3.89
C PRO A 153 -16.07 -24.73 -4.91
N THR A 154 -15.31 -23.65 -4.78
CA THR A 154 -15.44 -22.40 -5.57
C THR A 154 -14.94 -22.54 -7.00
N ASN A 155 -14.30 -23.64 -7.35
CA ASN A 155 -13.93 -24.00 -8.74
C ASN A 155 -15.09 -24.61 -9.55
N ASN A 156 -16.28 -24.73 -8.97
CA ASN A 156 -17.46 -25.31 -9.61
C ASN A 156 -18.50 -24.24 -9.95
N ALA A 157 -18.83 -24.11 -11.24
CA ALA A 157 -19.78 -23.11 -11.73
C ALA A 157 -21.19 -23.25 -11.11
N GLN A 158 -21.69 -24.49 -11.02
CA GLN A 158 -23.02 -24.74 -10.45
C GLN A 158 -23.09 -24.40 -8.97
N TRP A 159 -22.02 -24.70 -8.25
CA TRP A 159 -21.91 -24.35 -6.84
C TRP A 159 -21.90 -22.82 -6.66
N LEU A 160 -21.08 -22.11 -7.46
CA LEU A 160 -21.02 -20.65 -7.42
C LEU A 160 -22.36 -20.02 -7.75
N GLY A 161 -23.02 -20.45 -8.82
CA GLY A 161 -24.33 -19.95 -9.20
C GLY A 161 -25.35 -20.09 -8.07
N ARG A 162 -25.42 -21.27 -7.45
CA ARG A 162 -26.32 -21.51 -6.31
C ARG A 162 -25.92 -20.67 -5.08
N TYR A 163 -24.64 -20.59 -4.78
CA TYR A 163 -24.17 -19.81 -3.64
C TYR A 163 -24.45 -18.31 -3.79
N LEU A 164 -24.37 -17.77 -4.99
CA LEU A 164 -24.65 -16.36 -5.27
C LEU A 164 -26.15 -16.06 -5.22
N THR A 165 -27.02 -16.98 -5.66
CA THR A 165 -28.48 -16.77 -5.68
C THR A 165 -29.17 -17.16 -4.38
N ASP A 166 -28.67 -18.20 -3.69
CA ASP A 166 -29.20 -18.64 -2.39
C ASP A 166 -28.06 -19.17 -1.50
N SER A 167 -27.29 -18.23 -0.94
CA SER A 167 -26.15 -18.56 -0.08
C SER A 167 -26.56 -19.39 1.14
N SER A 168 -27.76 -19.14 1.67
CA SER A 168 -28.28 -19.80 2.87
C SER A 168 -28.58 -21.28 2.66
N SER A 169 -28.89 -21.69 1.45
CA SER A 169 -29.08 -23.12 1.12
C SER A 169 -27.77 -23.90 1.08
N VAL A 170 -26.65 -23.20 0.82
CA VAL A 170 -25.32 -23.79 0.68
C VAL A 170 -24.54 -23.71 1.97
N ASN A 171 -24.56 -22.55 2.63
CA ASN A 171 -23.89 -22.32 3.90
C ASN A 171 -24.66 -21.35 4.78
N ARG A 172 -25.31 -21.86 5.82
CA ARG A 172 -26.14 -21.08 6.75
C ARG A 172 -25.33 -20.33 7.82
N GLU A 173 -24.09 -20.73 8.03
CA GLU A 173 -23.26 -20.19 9.11
C GLU A 173 -22.62 -18.86 8.72
N ILE A 174 -22.40 -18.65 7.42
CA ILE A 174 -21.72 -17.46 6.90
C ILE A 174 -22.71 -16.64 6.10
N PRO A 175 -23.16 -15.49 6.62
CA PRO A 175 -24.08 -14.62 5.88
C PRO A 175 -23.37 -14.08 4.62
N HIS A 176 -24.04 -14.21 3.47
CA HIS A 176 -23.60 -13.65 2.20
C HIS A 176 -24.81 -13.01 1.51
N PRO A 177 -24.65 -11.86 0.83
CA PRO A 177 -25.72 -11.27 0.06
C PRO A 177 -26.27 -12.22 -0.99
N ASN A 178 -27.59 -12.23 -1.20
CA ASN A 178 -28.26 -12.99 -2.26
C ASN A 178 -28.46 -12.12 -3.49
N TYR A 179 -28.12 -12.66 -4.64
CA TYR A 179 -28.21 -11.99 -5.93
C TYR A 179 -29.23 -12.68 -6.85
N GLU A 180 -30.35 -13.19 -6.28
CA GLU A 180 -31.44 -13.84 -7.01
C GLU A 180 -32.12 -12.94 -8.05
N PHE A 181 -31.92 -11.63 -7.95
CA PHE A 181 -32.44 -10.65 -8.91
C PHE A 181 -31.66 -10.58 -10.21
N LEU A 182 -30.48 -11.21 -10.31
CA LEU A 182 -29.72 -11.31 -11.54
C LEU A 182 -30.45 -12.23 -12.52
N ASN A 183 -30.46 -11.84 -13.79
CA ASN A 183 -30.87 -12.75 -14.85
C ASN A 183 -29.81 -13.83 -15.07
N ASP A 184 -30.20 -14.92 -15.72
CA ASP A 184 -29.33 -16.07 -15.93
C ASP A 184 -28.04 -15.73 -16.69
N GLN A 185 -28.11 -14.79 -17.63
CA GLN A 185 -26.95 -14.37 -18.42
C GLN A 185 -25.93 -13.57 -17.59
N ASP A 186 -26.41 -12.63 -16.79
CA ASP A 186 -25.54 -11.83 -15.92
C ASP A 186 -24.91 -12.71 -14.82
N LEU A 187 -25.68 -13.67 -14.29
CA LEU A 187 -25.15 -14.65 -13.36
C LEU A 187 -24.06 -15.50 -14.00
N ASP A 188 -24.25 -15.95 -15.24
CA ASP A 188 -23.26 -16.74 -15.97
C ASP A 188 -21.97 -15.93 -16.25
N TYR A 189 -22.10 -14.66 -16.64
CA TYR A 189 -20.94 -13.77 -16.78
C TYR A 189 -20.19 -13.59 -15.46
N LEU A 190 -20.91 -13.38 -14.34
CA LEU A 190 -20.29 -13.22 -13.02
C LEU A 190 -19.56 -14.51 -12.61
N VAL A 191 -20.18 -15.66 -12.78
CA VAL A 191 -19.57 -16.98 -12.50
C VAL A 191 -18.34 -17.21 -13.38
N THR A 192 -18.41 -16.88 -14.66
CA THR A 192 -17.28 -16.97 -15.60
C THR A 192 -16.11 -16.10 -15.15
N TYR A 193 -16.40 -14.88 -14.70
CA TYR A 193 -15.37 -14.01 -14.12
C TYR A 193 -14.74 -14.63 -12.88
N LEU A 194 -15.54 -15.11 -11.92
CA LEU A 194 -15.05 -15.72 -10.69
C LEU A 194 -14.20 -16.97 -10.95
N LEU A 195 -14.54 -17.77 -11.95
CA LEU A 195 -13.76 -18.94 -12.39
C LEU A 195 -12.46 -18.54 -13.10
N SER A 196 -12.38 -17.35 -13.68
CA SER A 196 -11.12 -16.84 -14.25
C SER A 196 -10.12 -16.39 -13.20
N LEU A 197 -10.52 -16.27 -11.94
CA LEU A 197 -9.62 -15.87 -10.84
C LEU A 197 -8.80 -17.07 -10.37
N GLY A 198 -7.48 -17.01 -10.57
CA GLY A 198 -6.54 -18.09 -10.24
C GLY A 198 -5.66 -18.53 -11.42
N GLU A 199 -5.93 -18.00 -12.62
CA GLU A 199 -5.10 -18.22 -13.81
C GLU A 199 -3.87 -17.30 -13.88
#